data_c68b9d603db510d6a9871f86ee7fe279
#
_entry.id   c68b9d603db510d6a9871f86ee7fe279
#
_cell.length_a   1.000
_cell.length_b   1.000
_cell.length_c   1.000
_cell.angle_alpha   90.00
_cell.angle_beta   90.00
_cell.angle_gamma   90.00
#
_symmetry.space_group_name_H-M   'P 1'
#
loop_
_entity.id
_entity.type
_entity.pdbx_description
1 polymer ?
#
loop_
_entity_poly.entity_id
_entity_poly.type
_entity_poly.pdbx_seq_one_letter_code
_entity_poly.pdbx_strand_id
1 'polypeptide(L)'
;MTYAETWKKEMSKNRHNLIQIISESHDKELAARREWRIFGRVQLFVKDFPPSSVNIQDIIQELEEKIPLQFVSELDIIYIGQFDQLIQRNVEAAYEDGAIYVSNDQTTEDEFVESIGHEIAHVLEQIAPMELYADGEIEEEFLGKRRRLWAILRSEGYTKEGALKHFENVKYSAEFDEFLYKEVGYPTLTSLTMGLFLSPYGATSLREYFSNAFEGFFLNDEKEYVKKISPAVYNKLDKLST
;
A
#
# COMPACT_ATOMS: atom_id res chain seq x y z
N MET A 1 55.72 18.25 26.84
CA MET A 1 54.90 17.96 25.65
C MET A 1 55.77 18.26 24.43
N THR A 2 56.12 17.27 23.66
CA THR A 2 56.99 17.48 22.51
C THR A 2 56.19 18.10 21.33
N TYR A 3 56.88 18.81 20.44
CA TYR A 3 56.27 19.45 19.24
C TYR A 3 55.49 18.42 18.41
N ALA A 4 55.98 17.17 18.35
CA ALA A 4 55.32 16.07 17.67
C ALA A 4 53.98 15.65 18.30
N GLU A 5 53.87 15.68 19.63
CA GLU A 5 52.60 15.39 20.34
C GLU A 5 51.56 16.44 20.14
N THR A 6 51.93 17.72 20.11
CA THR A 6 51.05 18.84 19.85
C THR A 6 50.51 18.80 18.42
N TRP A 7 51.39 18.51 17.45
CA TRP A 7 51.03 18.39 16.03
C TRP A 7 50.07 17.23 15.76
N LYS A 8 50.31 16.06 16.38
CA LYS A 8 49.42 14.90 16.30
C LYS A 8 48.04 15.21 16.89
N LYS A 9 47.96 15.92 17.95
CA LYS A 9 46.71 16.33 18.61
C LYS A 9 45.91 17.34 17.77
N GLU A 10 46.55 18.29 17.13
CA GLU A 10 45.93 19.24 16.18
C GLU A 10 45.45 18.55 14.93
N MET A 11 46.21 17.65 14.34
CA MET A 11 45.80 16.86 13.16
C MET A 11 44.62 15.96 13.48
N SER A 12 44.56 15.31 14.63
CA SER A 12 43.41 14.50 15.08
C SER A 12 42.17 15.34 15.27
N LYS A 13 42.28 16.54 15.86
CA LYS A 13 41.16 17.48 16.03
C LYS A 13 40.63 18.01 14.70
N ASN A 14 41.52 18.37 13.78
CA ASN A 14 41.13 18.82 12.43
C ASN A 14 40.44 17.73 11.64
N ARG A 15 40.92 16.48 11.74
CA ARG A 15 40.28 15.32 11.09
C ARG A 15 38.87 15.05 11.66
N HIS A 16 38.70 15.18 12.98
CA HIS A 16 37.39 15.00 13.62
C HIS A 16 36.41 16.08 13.18
N ASN A 17 36.84 17.36 13.16
CA ASN A 17 36.01 18.46 12.66
C ASN A 17 35.64 18.30 11.18
N LEU A 18 36.57 17.80 10.35
CA LEU A 18 36.31 17.58 8.93
C LEU A 18 35.24 16.48 8.73
N ILE A 19 35.36 15.37 9.47
CA ILE A 19 34.37 14.29 9.44
C ILE A 19 32.98 14.80 9.89
N GLN A 20 32.94 15.60 10.94
CA GLN A 20 31.69 16.18 11.42
C GLN A 20 31.05 17.12 10.39
N ILE A 21 31.84 18.01 9.77
CA ILE A 21 31.35 18.92 8.71
C ILE A 21 30.83 18.15 7.50
N ILE A 22 31.50 17.07 7.09
CA ILE A 22 31.08 16.21 5.98
C ILE A 22 29.76 15.51 6.36
N SER A 23 29.65 14.96 7.56
CA SER A 23 28.42 14.33 8.06
C SER A 23 27.24 15.34 8.06
N GLU A 24 27.44 16.49 8.68
CA GLU A 24 26.41 17.54 8.73
C GLU A 24 26.00 18.07 7.34
N SER A 25 26.95 18.14 6.40
CA SER A 25 26.66 18.53 5.01
C SER A 25 25.88 17.46 4.28
N HIS A 26 26.24 16.17 4.49
CA HIS A 26 25.55 15.04 3.92
C HIS A 26 24.12 14.92 4.47
N ASP A 27 23.93 15.08 5.78
CA ASP A 27 22.62 15.06 6.42
C ASP A 27 21.71 16.18 5.90
N LYS A 28 22.26 17.39 5.69
CA LYS A 28 21.53 18.51 5.08
C LYS A 28 21.17 18.25 3.62
N GLU A 29 22.04 17.64 2.85
CA GLU A 29 21.77 17.27 1.47
C GLU A 29 20.68 16.20 1.38
N LEU A 30 20.73 15.17 2.23
CA LEU A 30 19.68 14.15 2.34
C LEU A 30 18.34 14.76 2.76
N ALA A 31 18.33 15.66 3.74
CA ALA A 31 17.12 16.34 4.21
C ALA A 31 16.50 17.29 3.15
N ALA A 32 17.31 17.79 2.21
CA ALA A 32 16.85 18.64 1.10
C ALA A 32 16.48 17.84 -0.17
N ARG A 33 16.80 16.56 -0.22
CA ARG A 33 16.58 15.73 -1.38
C ARG A 33 15.08 15.51 -1.59
N ARG A 34 14.59 15.71 -2.81
CA ARG A 34 13.18 15.54 -3.19
C ARG A 34 12.95 14.45 -4.21
N GLU A 35 14.03 13.87 -4.75
CA GLU A 35 13.95 12.92 -5.85
C GLU A 35 14.77 11.67 -5.53
N TRP A 36 14.16 10.51 -5.73
CA TRP A 36 14.77 9.19 -5.62
C TRP A 36 14.39 8.37 -6.84
N ARG A 37 15.11 7.28 -7.02
CA ARG A 37 14.75 6.26 -7.99
C ARG A 37 14.49 4.96 -7.23
N ILE A 38 13.33 4.37 -7.44
CA ILE A 38 12.89 3.11 -6.84
C ILE A 38 12.73 2.06 -7.95
N PHE A 39 12.99 0.79 -7.64
CA PHE A 39 13.00 -0.33 -8.59
C PHE A 39 13.93 -0.09 -9.80
N GLY A 40 14.95 0.73 -9.65
CA GLY A 40 15.90 1.09 -10.70
C GLY A 40 15.33 1.93 -11.86
N ARG A 41 14.00 2.17 -11.92
CA ARG A 41 13.33 2.85 -13.02
C ARG A 41 12.28 3.88 -12.63
N VAL A 42 11.48 3.61 -11.62
CA VAL A 42 10.37 4.47 -11.18
C VAL A 42 10.94 5.69 -10.46
N GLN A 43 10.46 6.88 -10.79
CA GLN A 43 10.85 8.09 -10.10
C GLN A 43 9.98 8.28 -8.85
N LEU A 44 10.57 8.58 -7.69
CA LEU A 44 9.84 9.02 -6.51
C LEU A 44 10.14 10.50 -6.27
N PHE A 45 9.11 11.32 -6.22
CA PHE A 45 9.20 12.76 -6.02
C PHE A 45 8.42 13.20 -4.79
N VAL A 46 9.11 13.89 -3.87
CA VAL A 46 8.49 14.46 -2.67
C VAL A 46 8.16 15.93 -2.90
N LYS A 47 6.88 16.21 -3.15
CA LYS A 47 6.35 17.56 -3.27
C LYS A 47 6.30 18.25 -1.90
N ASP A 48 5.66 17.60 -0.93
CA ASP A 48 5.56 18.05 0.45
C ASP A 48 6.10 16.93 1.35
N PHE A 49 7.03 17.29 2.25
CA PHE A 49 7.68 16.29 3.10
C PHE A 49 6.71 15.66 4.10
N PRO A 50 6.82 14.35 4.34
CA PRO A 50 6.15 13.70 5.46
C PRO A 50 6.71 14.19 6.80
N PRO A 51 6.11 13.80 7.94
CA PRO A 51 6.69 14.05 9.26
C PRO A 51 8.15 13.64 9.35
N SER A 52 8.94 14.37 10.14
CA SER A 52 10.39 14.13 10.28
C SER A 52 10.75 12.77 10.90
N SER A 53 9.77 12.05 11.44
CA SER A 53 9.92 10.67 11.92
C SER A 53 9.99 9.65 10.79
N VAL A 54 9.52 10.00 9.58
CA VAL A 54 9.43 9.11 8.42
C VAL A 54 10.68 9.21 7.57
N ASN A 55 11.31 8.08 7.29
CA ASN A 55 12.50 7.97 6.46
C ASN A 55 12.13 7.43 5.07
N ILE A 56 12.19 8.27 4.06
CA ILE A 56 11.90 7.90 2.66
C ILE A 56 12.79 6.75 2.16
N GLN A 57 14.03 6.66 2.64
CA GLN A 57 14.96 5.61 2.22
C GLN A 57 14.51 4.22 2.71
N ASP A 58 13.95 4.16 3.93
CA ASP A 58 13.48 2.91 4.52
C ASP A 58 12.20 2.43 3.78
N ILE A 59 11.30 3.34 3.40
CA ILE A 59 10.13 3.03 2.55
C ILE A 59 10.58 2.44 1.20
N ILE A 60 11.57 3.07 0.55
CA ILE A 60 12.10 2.59 -0.74
C ILE A 60 12.67 1.19 -0.60
N GLN A 61 13.52 0.98 0.41
CA GLN A 61 14.16 -0.31 0.64
C GLN A 61 13.12 -1.40 0.87
N GLU A 62 12.13 -1.16 1.71
CA GLU A 62 11.11 -2.14 2.04
C GLU A 62 10.26 -2.51 0.82
N LEU A 63 9.85 -1.53 0.01
CA LEU A 63 9.11 -1.79 -1.22
C LEU A 63 9.92 -2.62 -2.22
N GLU A 64 11.22 -2.29 -2.42
CA GLU A 64 12.11 -3.01 -3.32
C GLU A 64 12.40 -4.45 -2.86
N GLU A 65 12.46 -4.69 -1.54
CA GLU A 65 12.66 -6.02 -0.96
C GLU A 65 11.42 -6.91 -1.08
N LYS A 66 10.22 -6.32 -0.97
CA LYS A 66 8.95 -7.06 -0.89
C LYS A 66 8.24 -7.23 -2.23
N ILE A 67 8.34 -6.25 -3.13
CA ILE A 67 7.54 -6.22 -4.37
C ILE A 67 8.39 -6.59 -5.59
N PRO A 68 7.98 -7.60 -6.39
CA PRO A 68 8.66 -7.97 -7.62
C PRO A 68 8.69 -6.84 -8.66
N LEU A 69 9.87 -6.60 -9.27
CA LEU A 69 10.09 -5.54 -10.24
C LEU A 69 9.09 -5.56 -11.43
N GLN A 70 8.69 -6.74 -11.88
CA GLN A 70 7.75 -6.90 -13.00
C GLN A 70 6.37 -6.30 -12.73
N PHE A 71 5.97 -6.13 -11.47
CA PHE A 71 4.67 -5.59 -11.09
C PHE A 71 4.56 -4.06 -11.21
N VAL A 72 5.69 -3.40 -11.37
CA VAL A 72 5.78 -1.94 -11.55
C VAL A 72 6.19 -1.53 -12.96
N SER A 73 6.01 -2.43 -13.97
CA SER A 73 6.46 -2.17 -15.34
C SER A 73 5.79 -0.98 -16.01
N GLU A 74 4.55 -0.67 -15.68
CA GLU A 74 3.78 0.48 -16.19
C GLU A 74 3.69 1.64 -15.17
N LEU A 75 4.47 1.57 -14.08
CA LEU A 75 4.57 2.65 -13.11
C LEU A 75 5.75 3.54 -13.48
N ASP A 76 5.51 4.82 -13.71
CA ASP A 76 6.53 5.80 -14.08
C ASP A 76 7.02 6.60 -12.87
N ILE A 77 6.08 7.01 -12.00
CA ILE A 77 6.39 7.94 -10.92
C ILE A 77 5.49 7.72 -9.68
N ILE A 78 6.08 7.99 -8.52
CA ILE A 78 5.37 8.07 -7.23
C ILE A 78 5.53 9.50 -6.72
N TYR A 79 4.44 10.16 -6.39
CA TYR A 79 4.41 11.49 -5.77
C TYR A 79 4.01 11.38 -4.31
N ILE A 80 4.78 11.97 -3.40
CA ILE A 80 4.42 12.16 -1.99
C ILE A 80 4.14 13.64 -1.74
N GLY A 81 2.97 13.96 -1.18
CA GLY A 81 2.60 15.35 -0.89
C GLY A 81 1.11 15.53 -0.63
N GLN A 82 0.68 16.79 -0.58
CA GLN A 82 -0.73 17.14 -0.50
C GLN A 82 -1.30 17.34 -1.90
N PHE A 83 -2.38 16.60 -2.19
CA PHE A 83 -3.08 16.62 -3.48
C PHE A 83 -4.59 16.80 -3.25
N ASP A 84 -5.17 17.80 -3.89
CA ASP A 84 -6.61 18.11 -3.76
C ASP A 84 -7.50 16.91 -4.10
N GLN A 85 -7.10 16.10 -5.07
CA GLN A 85 -7.83 14.89 -5.47
C GLN A 85 -7.89 13.82 -4.35
N LEU A 86 -6.83 13.65 -3.57
CA LEU A 86 -6.83 12.72 -2.43
C LEU A 86 -7.71 13.27 -1.29
N ILE A 87 -7.57 14.56 -0.99
CA ILE A 87 -8.35 15.25 0.05
C ILE A 87 -9.85 15.19 -0.27
N GLN A 88 -10.26 15.50 -1.51
CA GLN A 88 -11.67 15.49 -1.92
C GLN A 88 -12.29 14.08 -1.86
N ARG A 89 -11.50 13.05 -2.15
CA ARG A 89 -11.93 11.64 -2.11
C ARG A 89 -11.78 11.02 -0.73
N ASN A 90 -11.10 11.69 0.19
CA ASN A 90 -10.74 11.19 1.52
C ASN A 90 -10.02 9.84 1.45
N VAL A 91 -8.97 9.77 0.62
CA VAL A 91 -8.10 8.60 0.45
C VAL A 91 -6.64 8.98 0.67
N GLU A 92 -5.83 8.03 1.15
CA GLU A 92 -4.41 8.24 1.45
C GLU A 92 -3.51 8.10 0.21
N ALA A 93 -3.94 7.34 -0.78
CA ALA A 93 -3.24 7.17 -2.04
C ALA A 93 -4.21 6.97 -3.21
N ALA A 94 -3.71 7.13 -4.44
CA ALA A 94 -4.43 6.81 -5.67
C ALA A 94 -3.46 6.57 -6.83
N TYR A 95 -3.72 5.54 -7.63
CA TYR A 95 -3.05 5.30 -8.90
C TYR A 95 -3.85 5.91 -10.05
N GLU A 96 -3.19 6.67 -10.92
CA GLU A 96 -3.78 7.27 -12.12
C GLU A 96 -2.71 7.38 -13.22
N ASP A 97 -2.98 6.80 -14.39
CA ASP A 97 -2.19 6.96 -15.62
C ASP A 97 -0.65 6.81 -15.45
N GLY A 98 -0.19 5.76 -14.79
CA GLY A 98 1.23 5.50 -14.57
C GLY A 98 1.85 6.24 -13.39
N ALA A 99 1.06 6.99 -12.63
CA ALA A 99 1.49 7.70 -11.43
C ALA A 99 0.74 7.25 -10.18
N ILE A 100 1.46 7.07 -9.08
CA ILE A 100 0.87 6.90 -7.74
C ILE A 100 1.02 8.23 -7.00
N TYR A 101 -0.07 8.73 -6.44
CA TYR A 101 -0.12 9.89 -5.56
C TYR A 101 -0.34 9.40 -4.13
N VAL A 102 0.48 9.87 -3.19
CA VAL A 102 0.42 9.45 -1.78
C VAL A 102 0.37 10.69 -0.89
N SER A 103 -0.56 10.70 0.07
CA SER A 103 -0.64 11.76 1.08
C SER A 103 0.61 11.77 1.96
N ASN A 104 1.14 12.96 2.25
CA ASN A 104 2.25 13.12 3.18
C ASN A 104 1.82 13.18 4.66
N ASP A 105 0.52 13.03 4.96
CA ASP A 105 0.00 13.11 6.32
C ASP A 105 0.19 11.79 7.12
N GLN A 106 0.68 10.73 6.46
CA GLN A 106 0.99 9.45 7.09
C GLN A 106 2.18 9.60 8.05
N THR A 107 2.19 8.85 9.15
CA THR A 107 3.07 9.10 10.30
C THR A 107 4.17 8.06 10.48
N THR A 108 4.08 6.93 9.78
CA THR A 108 5.04 5.83 9.82
C THR A 108 5.43 5.35 8.42
N GLU A 109 6.58 4.71 8.29
CA GLU A 109 7.03 4.06 7.06
C GLU A 109 6.06 2.98 6.61
N ASP A 110 5.55 2.17 7.55
CA ASP A 110 4.60 1.08 7.28
C ASP A 110 3.33 1.61 6.59
N GLU A 111 2.76 2.74 7.06
CA GLU A 111 1.59 3.36 6.42
C GLU A 111 1.88 3.75 4.96
N PHE A 112 3.07 4.29 4.66
CA PHE A 112 3.49 4.60 3.28
C PHE A 112 3.69 3.34 2.44
N VAL A 113 4.33 2.31 2.99
CA VAL A 113 4.55 1.03 2.31
C VAL A 113 3.22 0.37 1.97
N GLU A 114 2.27 0.34 2.92
CA GLU A 114 0.93 -0.19 2.71
C GLU A 114 0.18 0.60 1.63
N SER A 115 0.13 1.93 1.73
CA SER A 115 -0.56 2.78 0.75
C SER A 115 0.03 2.66 -0.65
N ILE A 116 1.35 2.67 -0.79
CA ILE A 116 2.02 2.51 -2.09
C ILE A 116 1.81 1.10 -2.64
N GLY A 117 1.94 0.08 -1.80
CA GLY A 117 1.75 -1.30 -2.18
C GLY A 117 0.32 -1.62 -2.61
N HIS A 118 -0.68 -1.01 -1.94
CA HIS A 118 -2.08 -1.06 -2.35
C HIS A 118 -2.26 -0.56 -3.80
N GLU A 119 -1.69 0.60 -4.10
CA GLU A 119 -1.78 1.16 -5.46
C GLU A 119 -0.96 0.37 -6.49
N ILE A 120 0.16 -0.26 -6.08
CA ILE A 120 0.89 -1.20 -6.96
C ILE A 120 0.03 -2.44 -7.28
N ALA A 121 -0.83 -2.91 -6.38
CA ALA A 121 -1.79 -3.96 -6.73
C ALA A 121 -2.69 -3.53 -7.88
N HIS A 122 -3.16 -2.27 -7.89
CA HIS A 122 -3.95 -1.73 -8.99
C HIS A 122 -3.15 -1.55 -10.28
N VAL A 123 -1.85 -1.26 -10.20
CA VAL A 123 -0.95 -1.31 -11.37
C VAL A 123 -0.90 -2.73 -11.93
N LEU A 124 -0.74 -3.75 -11.06
CA LEU A 124 -0.72 -5.16 -11.48
C LEU A 124 -2.02 -5.59 -12.16
N GLU A 125 -3.17 -5.17 -11.66
CA GLU A 125 -4.46 -5.43 -12.32
C GLU A 125 -4.52 -4.86 -13.74
N GLN A 126 -3.87 -3.70 -13.98
CA GLN A 126 -3.85 -3.07 -15.30
C GLN A 126 -2.90 -3.78 -16.27
N ILE A 127 -1.75 -4.26 -15.81
CA ILE A 127 -0.74 -4.90 -16.66
C ILE A 127 -1.00 -6.38 -16.92
N ALA A 128 -1.68 -7.08 -16.00
CA ALA A 128 -1.92 -8.52 -16.05
C ALA A 128 -3.41 -8.91 -15.91
N PRO A 129 -4.37 -8.21 -16.56
CA PRO A 129 -5.79 -8.49 -16.37
C PRO A 129 -6.19 -9.89 -16.86
N MET A 130 -5.53 -10.40 -17.89
CA MET A 130 -5.82 -11.73 -18.43
C MET A 130 -5.34 -12.84 -17.51
N GLU A 131 -4.18 -12.70 -16.92
CA GLU A 131 -3.59 -13.64 -15.98
C GLU A 131 -4.39 -13.70 -14.67
N LEU A 132 -4.92 -12.57 -14.24
CA LEU A 132 -5.68 -12.45 -13.00
C LEU A 132 -7.14 -12.90 -13.16
N TYR A 133 -7.83 -12.44 -14.22
CA TYR A 133 -9.28 -12.48 -14.28
C TYR A 133 -9.89 -13.31 -15.41
N ALA A 134 -9.11 -13.79 -16.41
CA ALA A 134 -9.68 -14.43 -17.58
C ALA A 134 -10.42 -15.75 -17.31
N ASP A 135 -10.06 -16.48 -16.26
CA ASP A 135 -10.72 -17.72 -15.86
C ASP A 135 -11.91 -17.52 -14.91
N GLY A 136 -12.10 -16.30 -14.38
CA GLY A 136 -13.20 -15.93 -13.48
C GLY A 136 -13.07 -16.46 -12.05
N GLU A 137 -11.98 -17.14 -11.68
CA GLU A 137 -11.83 -17.75 -10.34
C GLU A 137 -11.86 -16.72 -9.21
N ILE A 138 -11.17 -15.58 -9.36
CA ILE A 138 -11.15 -14.51 -8.34
C ILE A 138 -12.55 -13.89 -8.20
N GLU A 139 -13.22 -13.63 -9.32
CA GLU A 139 -14.58 -13.05 -9.31
C GLU A 139 -15.59 -14.01 -8.66
N GLU A 140 -15.55 -15.30 -9.00
CA GLU A 140 -16.43 -16.29 -8.41
C GLU A 140 -16.22 -16.45 -6.89
N GLU A 141 -14.95 -16.47 -6.45
CA GLU A 141 -14.59 -16.50 -5.03
C GLU A 141 -15.14 -15.29 -4.30
N PHE A 142 -14.90 -14.08 -4.82
CA PHE A 142 -15.38 -12.82 -4.28
C PHE A 142 -16.90 -12.79 -4.17
N LEU A 143 -17.61 -13.09 -5.25
CA LEU A 143 -19.07 -13.11 -5.27
C LEU A 143 -19.66 -14.15 -4.31
N GLY A 144 -19.01 -15.30 -4.19
CA GLY A 144 -19.37 -16.32 -3.20
C GLY A 144 -19.31 -15.78 -1.77
N LYS A 145 -18.26 -15.00 -1.44
CA LYS A 145 -18.10 -14.32 -0.14
C LYS A 145 -19.11 -13.20 0.06
N ARG A 146 -19.38 -12.41 -0.97
CA ARG A 146 -20.37 -11.33 -0.94
C ARG A 146 -21.80 -11.89 -0.68
N ARG A 147 -22.16 -13.03 -1.25
CA ARG A 147 -23.44 -13.71 -0.96
C ARG A 147 -23.50 -14.19 0.49
N ARG A 148 -22.39 -14.70 1.04
CA ARG A 148 -22.32 -15.06 2.48
C ARG A 148 -22.44 -13.83 3.38
N LEU A 149 -21.75 -12.74 3.04
CA LEU A 149 -21.87 -11.46 3.74
C LEU A 149 -23.32 -10.97 3.75
N TRP A 150 -24.01 -10.99 2.60
CA TRP A 150 -25.42 -10.64 2.51
C TRP A 150 -26.29 -11.51 3.45
N ALA A 151 -26.06 -12.82 3.45
CA ALA A 151 -26.84 -13.73 4.31
C ALA A 151 -26.63 -13.44 5.81
N ILE A 152 -25.40 -13.15 6.23
CA ILE A 152 -25.05 -12.74 7.60
C ILE A 152 -25.74 -11.43 7.93
N LEU A 153 -25.57 -10.38 7.14
CA LEU A 153 -26.16 -9.06 7.41
C LEU A 153 -27.70 -9.08 7.37
N ARG A 154 -28.28 -9.98 6.59
CA ARG A 154 -29.73 -10.20 6.58
C ARG A 154 -30.20 -10.82 7.89
N SER A 155 -29.49 -11.83 8.41
CA SER A 155 -29.85 -12.48 9.68
C SER A 155 -29.73 -11.53 10.87
N GLU A 156 -28.81 -10.58 10.80
CA GLU A 156 -28.59 -9.54 11.82
C GLU A 156 -29.51 -8.31 11.65
N GLY A 157 -30.35 -8.30 10.61
CA GLY A 157 -31.34 -7.24 10.38
C GLY A 157 -30.79 -5.98 9.67
N TYR A 158 -29.55 -5.98 9.20
CA TYR A 158 -28.95 -4.84 8.50
C TYR A 158 -29.44 -4.70 7.06
N THR A 159 -29.92 -5.75 6.42
CA THR A 159 -30.32 -5.70 5.01
C THR A 159 -31.62 -6.45 4.74
N LYS A 160 -32.28 -6.09 3.62
CA LYS A 160 -33.57 -6.66 3.19
C LYS A 160 -33.37 -7.62 2.01
N GLU A 161 -34.42 -8.40 1.71
CA GLU A 161 -34.38 -9.41 0.66
C GLU A 161 -33.97 -8.85 -0.73
N GLY A 162 -34.47 -7.67 -1.11
CA GLY A 162 -34.16 -7.03 -2.40
C GLY A 162 -32.76 -6.45 -2.55
N ALA A 163 -31.95 -6.44 -1.48
CA ALA A 163 -30.61 -5.83 -1.48
C ALA A 163 -29.52 -6.74 -2.10
N LEU A 164 -29.80 -8.03 -2.36
CA LEU A 164 -28.80 -8.98 -2.87
C LEU A 164 -28.07 -8.47 -4.13
N LYS A 165 -28.78 -7.76 -5.03
CA LYS A 165 -28.19 -7.19 -6.25
C LYS A 165 -26.98 -6.27 -5.97
N HIS A 166 -26.93 -5.57 -4.84
CA HIS A 166 -25.80 -4.73 -4.45
C HIS A 166 -24.59 -5.57 -4.04
N PHE A 167 -24.83 -6.77 -3.50
CA PHE A 167 -23.78 -7.72 -3.13
C PHE A 167 -23.25 -8.53 -4.31
N GLU A 168 -23.94 -8.54 -5.45
CA GLU A 168 -23.51 -9.19 -6.68
C GLU A 168 -22.81 -8.24 -7.66
N ASN A 169 -22.65 -6.96 -7.29
CA ASN A 169 -21.90 -5.99 -8.09
C ASN A 169 -20.42 -6.04 -7.69
N VAL A 170 -19.55 -6.40 -8.63
CA VAL A 170 -18.09 -6.45 -8.42
C VAL A 170 -17.41 -5.10 -8.41
N LYS A 171 -18.07 -4.07 -8.96
CA LYS A 171 -17.52 -2.71 -9.02
C LYS A 171 -17.71 -1.97 -7.71
N TYR A 172 -16.80 -1.06 -7.43
CA TYR A 172 -16.96 -0.12 -6.32
C TYR A 172 -18.23 0.71 -6.47
N SER A 173 -18.92 0.87 -5.36
CA SER A 173 -20.11 1.73 -5.24
C SER A 173 -20.00 2.50 -3.94
N ALA A 174 -19.93 3.84 -4.04
CA ALA A 174 -19.89 4.71 -2.87
C ALA A 174 -21.11 4.50 -1.94
N GLU A 175 -22.30 4.23 -2.52
CA GLU A 175 -23.52 3.92 -1.74
C GLU A 175 -23.37 2.62 -0.94
N PHE A 176 -22.76 1.60 -1.55
CA PHE A 176 -22.54 0.32 -0.88
C PHE A 176 -21.45 0.41 0.19
N ASP A 177 -20.37 1.12 -0.07
CA ASP A 177 -19.32 1.38 0.90
C ASP A 177 -19.83 2.19 2.09
N GLU A 178 -20.61 3.25 1.82
CA GLU A 178 -21.26 4.05 2.87
C GLU A 178 -22.21 3.20 3.74
N PHE A 179 -22.96 2.28 3.14
CA PHE A 179 -23.79 1.31 3.85
C PHE A 179 -22.95 0.44 4.77
N LEU A 180 -21.86 -0.16 4.26
CA LEU A 180 -20.97 -1.01 5.07
C LEU A 180 -20.29 -0.23 6.20
N TYR A 181 -19.86 1.00 5.92
CA TYR A 181 -19.15 1.85 6.88
C TYR A 181 -20.06 2.48 7.92
N LYS A 182 -21.18 3.13 7.50
CA LYS A 182 -22.03 3.93 8.39
C LYS A 182 -23.18 3.14 9.01
N GLU A 183 -23.85 2.26 8.25
CA GLU A 183 -25.01 1.53 8.76
C GLU A 183 -24.62 0.26 9.51
N VAL A 184 -23.64 -0.52 8.99
CA VAL A 184 -23.14 -1.70 9.66
C VAL A 184 -22.03 -1.35 10.66
N GLY A 185 -21.07 -0.54 10.22
CA GLY A 185 -19.86 -0.15 10.93
C GLY A 185 -18.74 -1.18 10.79
N TYR A 186 -17.53 -0.74 10.49
CA TYR A 186 -16.39 -1.64 10.28
C TYR A 186 -16.06 -2.53 11.48
N PRO A 187 -16.14 -2.09 12.75
CA PRO A 187 -15.93 -2.98 13.90
C PRO A 187 -16.93 -4.13 13.94
N THR A 188 -18.21 -3.86 13.66
CA THR A 188 -19.27 -4.87 13.58
C THR A 188 -19.02 -5.79 12.40
N LEU A 189 -18.71 -5.21 11.23
CA LEU A 189 -18.42 -5.95 10.01
C LEU A 189 -17.23 -6.89 10.21
N THR A 190 -16.12 -6.43 10.80
CA THR A 190 -14.97 -7.26 11.14
C THR A 190 -15.37 -8.46 11.99
N SER A 191 -16.19 -8.23 13.01
CA SER A 191 -16.65 -9.29 13.92
C SER A 191 -17.54 -10.31 13.20
N LEU A 192 -18.48 -9.84 12.36
CA LEU A 192 -19.43 -10.70 11.63
C LEU A 192 -18.78 -11.46 10.46
N THR A 193 -17.72 -10.91 9.87
CA THR A 193 -17.07 -11.47 8.67
C THR A 193 -15.70 -12.07 8.95
N MET A 194 -15.38 -12.34 10.20
CA MET A 194 -14.11 -12.96 10.58
C MET A 194 -13.84 -14.23 9.79
N GLY A 195 -12.71 -14.26 9.07
CA GLY A 195 -12.34 -15.38 8.19
C GLY A 195 -13.10 -15.43 6.87
N LEU A 196 -13.89 -14.42 6.51
CA LEU A 196 -14.55 -14.30 5.21
C LEU A 196 -13.78 -13.36 4.26
N PHE A 197 -13.32 -12.22 4.77
CA PHE A 197 -12.47 -11.26 4.08
C PHE A 197 -11.21 -10.99 4.91
N LEU A 198 -10.14 -10.50 4.28
CA LEU A 198 -8.92 -10.09 4.96
C LEU A 198 -9.18 -8.80 5.77
N SER A 199 -9.92 -7.87 5.17
CA SER A 199 -10.39 -6.66 5.85
C SER A 199 -11.85 -6.34 5.46
N PRO A 200 -12.58 -5.54 6.23
CA PRO A 200 -13.91 -5.04 5.83
C PRO A 200 -13.89 -4.29 4.51
N TYR A 201 -12.84 -3.54 4.24
CA TYR A 201 -12.70 -2.76 3.01
C TYR A 201 -12.59 -3.65 1.77
N GLY A 202 -11.94 -4.81 1.85
CA GLY A 202 -11.91 -5.81 0.79
C GLY A 202 -13.27 -6.39 0.40
N ALA A 203 -14.33 -6.11 1.18
CA ALA A 203 -15.70 -6.46 0.80
C ALA A 203 -16.36 -5.42 -0.13
N THR A 204 -15.79 -4.25 -0.35
CA THR A 204 -16.41 -3.14 -1.08
C THR A 204 -16.44 -3.33 -2.59
N SER A 205 -15.36 -3.87 -3.16
CA SER A 205 -15.26 -4.19 -4.58
C SER A 205 -14.27 -5.34 -4.85
N LEU A 206 -14.29 -5.87 -6.08
CA LEU A 206 -13.36 -6.91 -6.51
C LEU A 206 -11.90 -6.40 -6.50
N ARG A 207 -11.70 -5.14 -6.88
CA ARG A 207 -10.38 -4.50 -6.86
C ARG A 207 -9.83 -4.39 -5.44
N GLU A 208 -10.65 -3.95 -4.47
CA GLU A 208 -10.25 -3.87 -3.07
C GLU A 208 -10.04 -5.25 -2.44
N TYR A 209 -10.78 -6.25 -2.90
CA TYR A 209 -10.55 -7.64 -2.51
C TYR A 209 -9.19 -8.14 -2.97
N PHE A 210 -8.81 -7.82 -4.20
CA PHE A 210 -7.52 -8.18 -4.78
C PHE A 210 -6.37 -7.43 -4.09
N SER A 211 -6.47 -6.09 -3.93
CA SER A 211 -5.42 -5.29 -3.31
C SER A 211 -5.15 -5.68 -1.86
N ASN A 212 -6.19 -5.96 -1.06
CA ASN A 212 -5.99 -6.47 0.29
C ASN A 212 -5.27 -7.83 0.33
N ALA A 213 -5.56 -8.72 -0.60
CA ALA A 213 -4.84 -9.99 -0.69
C ALA A 213 -3.39 -9.80 -1.16
N PHE A 214 -3.14 -8.84 -2.05
CA PHE A 214 -1.79 -8.45 -2.46
C PHE A 214 -0.96 -7.92 -1.28
N GLU A 215 -1.51 -7.01 -0.48
CA GLU A 215 -0.88 -6.50 0.74
C GLU A 215 -0.50 -7.63 1.71
N GLY A 216 -1.45 -8.50 2.04
CA GLY A 216 -1.19 -9.65 2.91
C GLY A 216 -0.15 -10.61 2.36
N PHE A 217 -0.09 -10.76 1.02
CA PHE A 217 0.86 -11.67 0.38
C PHE A 217 2.27 -11.11 0.31
N PHE A 218 2.46 -9.83 0.00
CA PHE A 218 3.78 -9.22 -0.24
C PHE A 218 4.26 -8.35 0.92
N LEU A 219 3.38 -7.62 1.61
CA LEU A 219 3.80 -6.61 2.57
C LEU A 219 3.76 -7.10 4.02
N ASN A 220 2.73 -7.85 4.40
CA ASN A 220 2.41 -8.12 5.80
C ASN A 220 2.83 -9.53 6.29
N ASP A 221 3.61 -10.27 5.49
CA ASP A 221 4.03 -11.65 5.79
C ASP A 221 2.87 -12.63 6.13
N GLU A 222 1.68 -12.36 5.59
CA GLU A 222 0.45 -13.10 5.88
C GLU A 222 0.09 -14.14 4.80
N LYS A 223 1.05 -14.64 4.02
CA LYS A 223 0.81 -15.55 2.88
C LYS A 223 -0.09 -16.73 3.21
N GLU A 224 0.14 -17.39 4.36
CA GLU A 224 -0.68 -18.53 4.76
C GLU A 224 -2.13 -18.12 5.13
N TYR A 225 -2.31 -16.91 5.66
CA TYR A 225 -3.64 -16.37 5.92
C TYR A 225 -4.35 -15.98 4.64
N VAL A 226 -3.65 -15.32 3.69
CA VAL A 226 -4.18 -15.02 2.35
C VAL A 226 -4.58 -16.32 1.64
N LYS A 227 -3.75 -17.36 1.68
CA LYS A 227 -4.06 -18.68 1.11
C LYS A 227 -5.34 -19.29 1.69
N LYS A 228 -5.57 -19.12 2.97
CA LYS A 228 -6.77 -19.62 3.64
C LYS A 228 -8.02 -18.82 3.30
N ILE A 229 -7.89 -17.48 3.27
CA ILE A 229 -9.03 -16.58 3.08
C ILE A 229 -9.30 -16.31 1.60
N SER A 230 -8.29 -16.11 0.78
CA SER A 230 -8.40 -15.70 -0.63
C SER A 230 -7.58 -16.62 -1.55
N PRO A 231 -7.88 -17.94 -1.56
CA PRO A 231 -7.08 -18.93 -2.28
C PRO A 231 -6.97 -18.68 -3.77
N ALA A 232 -8.00 -18.15 -4.43
CA ALA A 232 -7.94 -17.83 -5.86
C ALA A 232 -6.91 -16.71 -6.12
N VAL A 233 -6.94 -15.63 -5.33
CA VAL A 233 -5.94 -14.56 -5.43
C VAL A 233 -4.54 -15.06 -5.08
N TYR A 234 -4.41 -15.82 -3.99
CA TYR A 234 -3.13 -16.43 -3.59
C TYR A 234 -2.48 -17.19 -4.75
N ASN A 235 -3.24 -18.10 -5.41
CA ASN A 235 -2.72 -18.92 -6.51
C ASN A 235 -2.24 -18.08 -7.69
N LYS A 236 -2.92 -16.95 -7.99
CA LYS A 236 -2.51 -16.03 -9.06
C LYS A 236 -1.22 -15.30 -8.70
N LEU A 237 -1.14 -14.75 -7.47
CA LEU A 237 0.04 -14.03 -7.01
C LEU A 237 1.25 -14.95 -6.90
N ASP A 238 1.10 -16.16 -6.39
CA ASP A 238 2.17 -17.15 -6.30
C ASP A 238 2.73 -17.51 -7.69
N LYS A 239 1.86 -17.72 -8.66
CA LYS A 239 2.23 -17.99 -10.06
C LYS A 239 2.92 -16.82 -10.74
N LEU A 240 2.48 -15.57 -10.48
CA LEU A 240 3.07 -14.36 -11.08
C LEU A 240 4.40 -13.97 -10.42
N SER A 241 4.69 -14.48 -9.22
CA SER A 241 5.93 -14.19 -8.46
C SER A 241 7.10 -15.09 -8.86
N THR A 242 6.84 -16.16 -9.63
CA THR A 242 7.84 -17.15 -10.06
C THR A 242 8.34 -16.85 -11.48
#